data_e7de9f56ec3a0ba349dc898add8650df
#
_entry.id   e7de9f56ec3a0ba349dc898add8650df
#
_cell.length_a   1.000
_cell.length_b   1.000
_cell.length_c   1.000
_cell.angle_alpha   90.00
_cell.angle_beta   90.00
_cell.angle_gamma   90.00
#
_symmetry.space_group_name_H-M   'P 1'
#
loop_
_entity.id
_entity.type
_entity.pdbx_description
1 polymer ?
#
loop_
_entity_poly.entity_id
_entity_poly.type
_entity_poly.pdbx_seq_one_letter_code
_entity_poly.pdbx_strand_id
1 'polypeptide(L)'
;TGFGKLKSIVLYDNLVNAMSTDEICAVFAHELGHGLHKDVLKQQILNLGNLLLMALTVWLCVREPALHQAFGFAEVNYGFASVLLGGLMGLIQPLTGMLMSAYSRHAEYRADAQAVKEGYGEALIGGLKQLAKENFSNLAPSKALVVLEYSHPPLSERIAVVEKAMGK
;
A
#
# COMPACT_ATOMS: atom_id res chain seq x y z
N THR A 1 7.40 -12.49 0.94
CA THR A 1 8.24 -11.77 1.92
C THR A 1 9.73 -12.07 1.71
N GLY A 2 10.64 -11.21 2.19
CA GLY A 2 12.10 -11.41 2.18
C GLY A 2 12.87 -10.67 1.08
N PHE A 3 14.21 -10.55 1.28
CA PHE A 3 15.14 -9.87 0.39
C PHE A 3 16.08 -10.85 -0.32
N GLY A 4 16.38 -10.59 -1.58
CA GLY A 4 17.39 -11.33 -2.33
C GLY A 4 17.10 -12.83 -2.44
N LYS A 5 18.03 -13.67 -1.99
CA LYS A 5 17.92 -15.15 -2.02
C LYS A 5 17.01 -15.71 -0.91
N LEU A 6 16.61 -14.89 0.06
CA LEU A 6 15.76 -15.27 1.19
C LEU A 6 14.27 -14.96 0.95
N LYS A 7 13.86 -14.86 -0.30
CA LYS A 7 12.44 -14.66 -0.65
C LYS A 7 11.67 -15.93 -0.35
N SER A 8 10.57 -15.79 0.40
CA SER A 8 9.63 -16.87 0.68
C SER A 8 8.20 -16.37 0.48
N ILE A 9 7.35 -17.24 -0.05
CA ILE A 9 5.91 -17.05 -0.08
C ILE A 9 5.35 -17.90 1.05
N VAL A 10 4.64 -17.27 1.97
CA VAL A 10 4.01 -17.93 3.11
C VAL A 10 2.51 -17.98 2.83
N LEU A 11 1.97 -19.18 2.79
CA LEU A 11 0.53 -19.41 2.69
C LEU A 11 0.03 -19.88 4.06
N TYR A 12 -1.08 -19.32 4.50
CA TYR A 12 -1.72 -19.74 5.76
C TYR A 12 -2.54 -21.01 5.54
N ASP A 13 -2.59 -21.89 6.52
CA ASP A 13 -3.29 -23.17 6.45
C ASP A 13 -4.78 -23.02 6.12
N ASN A 14 -5.43 -21.99 6.67
CA ASN A 14 -6.83 -21.69 6.34
C ASN A 14 -7.03 -21.36 4.86
N LEU A 15 -6.10 -20.64 4.25
CA LEU A 15 -6.13 -20.33 2.83
C LEU A 15 -5.94 -21.57 1.95
N VAL A 16 -4.95 -22.40 2.30
CA VAL A 16 -4.66 -23.66 1.59
C VAL A 16 -5.84 -24.62 1.65
N ASN A 17 -6.56 -24.68 2.78
CA ASN A 17 -7.71 -25.56 2.95
C ASN A 17 -9.00 -25.03 2.28
N ALA A 18 -9.09 -23.73 2.03
CA ALA A 18 -10.28 -23.07 1.49
C ALA A 18 -10.24 -22.88 -0.03
N MET A 19 -9.05 -23.02 -0.64
CA MET A 19 -8.83 -22.76 -2.07
C MET A 19 -8.50 -24.03 -2.85
N SER A 20 -8.89 -24.07 -4.12
CA SER A 20 -8.44 -25.07 -5.08
C SER A 20 -6.95 -24.90 -5.41
N THR A 21 -6.33 -25.93 -5.98
CA THR A 21 -4.93 -25.89 -6.41
C THR A 21 -4.68 -24.76 -7.41
N ASP A 22 -5.60 -24.52 -8.35
CA ASP A 22 -5.47 -23.46 -9.35
C ASP A 22 -5.57 -22.07 -8.71
N GLU A 23 -6.43 -21.88 -7.72
CA GLU A 23 -6.51 -20.62 -6.96
C GLU A 23 -5.24 -20.37 -6.15
N ILE A 24 -4.64 -21.39 -5.55
CA ILE A 24 -3.35 -21.29 -4.87
C ILE A 24 -2.25 -20.92 -5.89
N CYS A 25 -2.24 -21.53 -7.07
CA CYS A 25 -1.30 -21.18 -8.14
C CYS A 25 -1.51 -19.73 -8.63
N ALA A 26 -2.76 -19.26 -8.69
CA ALA A 26 -3.07 -17.87 -9.03
C ALA A 26 -2.52 -16.88 -7.99
N VAL A 27 -2.69 -17.17 -6.70
CA VAL A 27 -2.08 -16.37 -5.61
C VAL A 27 -0.56 -16.37 -5.73
N PHE A 28 0.04 -17.54 -6.03
CA PHE A 28 1.49 -17.63 -6.22
C PHE A 28 1.97 -16.78 -7.42
N ALA A 29 1.25 -16.83 -8.55
CA ALA A 29 1.56 -16.04 -9.75
C ALA A 29 1.42 -14.52 -9.47
N HIS A 30 0.43 -14.10 -8.67
CA HIS A 30 0.28 -12.74 -8.19
C HIS A 30 1.48 -12.31 -7.33
N GLU A 31 1.89 -13.10 -6.34
CA GLU A 31 3.07 -12.83 -5.51
C GLU A 31 4.37 -12.77 -6.33
N LEU A 32 4.48 -13.64 -7.34
CA LEU A 32 5.57 -13.59 -8.30
C LEU A 32 5.59 -12.24 -9.03
N GLY A 33 4.42 -11.71 -9.39
CA GLY A 33 4.26 -10.38 -9.99
C GLY A 33 4.92 -9.29 -9.15
N HIS A 34 4.64 -9.22 -7.86
CA HIS A 34 5.32 -8.29 -6.93
C HIS A 34 6.84 -8.48 -6.90
N GLY A 35 7.28 -9.74 -6.93
CA GLY A 35 8.71 -10.08 -6.98
C GLY A 35 9.40 -9.58 -8.25
N LEU A 36 8.80 -9.80 -9.42
CA LEU A 36 9.32 -9.39 -10.73
C LEU A 36 9.37 -7.86 -10.87
N HIS A 37 8.36 -7.16 -10.37
CA HIS A 37 8.29 -5.71 -10.40
C HIS A 37 9.11 -5.03 -9.28
N LYS A 38 9.73 -5.81 -8.39
CA LYS A 38 10.52 -5.31 -7.24
C LYS A 38 9.71 -4.38 -6.33
N ASP A 39 8.43 -4.67 -6.13
CA ASP A 39 7.52 -3.77 -5.43
C ASP A 39 7.93 -3.58 -3.97
N VAL A 40 8.42 -4.62 -3.30
CA VAL A 40 8.97 -4.52 -1.94
C VAL A 40 10.12 -3.50 -1.87
N LEU A 41 11.07 -3.54 -2.84
CA LEU A 41 12.19 -2.60 -2.86
C LEU A 41 11.70 -1.16 -3.09
N LYS A 42 10.79 -0.96 -4.03
CA LYS A 42 10.21 0.36 -4.32
C LYS A 42 9.44 0.91 -3.13
N GLN A 43 8.66 0.06 -2.45
CA GLN A 43 7.96 0.44 -1.22
C GLN A 43 8.94 0.86 -0.11
N GLN A 44 10.08 0.15 0.03
CA GLN A 44 11.10 0.53 1.02
C GLN A 44 11.76 1.87 0.68
N ILE A 45 11.99 2.17 -0.61
CA ILE A 45 12.51 3.47 -1.04
C ILE A 45 11.51 4.59 -0.73
N LEU A 46 10.20 4.37 -0.98
CA LEU A 46 9.15 5.32 -0.63
C LEU A 46 9.06 5.54 0.89
N ASN A 47 9.14 4.46 1.67
CA ASN A 47 9.15 4.53 3.14
C ASN A 47 10.35 5.31 3.66
N LEU A 48 11.55 5.10 3.07
CA LEU A 48 12.75 5.85 3.43
C LEU A 48 12.59 7.34 3.09
N GLY A 49 12.04 7.66 1.91
CA GLY A 49 11.73 9.04 1.52
C GLY A 49 10.78 9.72 2.51
N ASN A 50 9.71 9.03 2.92
CA ASN A 50 8.78 9.52 3.92
C ASN A 50 9.46 9.73 5.28
N LEU A 51 10.31 8.79 5.72
CA LEU A 51 11.08 8.91 6.95
C LEU A 51 12.01 10.13 6.93
N LEU A 52 12.70 10.38 5.81
CA LEU A 52 13.58 11.55 5.64
C LEU A 52 12.77 12.85 5.66
N LEU A 53 11.60 12.88 5.04
CA LEU A 53 10.68 14.04 5.09
C LEU A 53 10.24 14.32 6.53
N MET A 54 9.86 13.28 7.27
CA MET A 54 9.49 13.41 8.69
C MET A 54 10.67 13.92 9.52
N ALA A 55 11.87 13.36 9.34
CA ALA A 55 13.08 13.79 10.04
C ALA A 55 13.42 15.27 9.73
N LEU A 56 13.29 15.69 8.47
CA LEU A 56 13.46 17.08 8.08
C LEU A 56 12.43 18.00 8.75
N THR A 57 11.16 17.58 8.80
CA THR A 57 10.11 18.36 9.47
C THR A 57 10.40 18.54 10.96
N VAL A 58 10.81 17.46 11.64
CA VAL A 58 11.25 17.54 13.06
C VAL A 58 12.43 18.48 13.20
N TRP A 59 13.44 18.35 12.34
CA TRP A 59 14.64 19.20 12.39
C TRP A 59 14.28 20.68 12.22
N LEU A 60 13.43 21.02 11.25
CA LEU A 60 12.97 22.41 11.03
C LEU A 60 12.20 22.95 12.25
N CYS A 61 11.27 22.18 12.82
CA CYS A 61 10.50 22.61 13.99
C CYS A 61 11.36 22.85 15.23
N VAL A 62 12.48 22.14 15.37
CA VAL A 62 13.34 22.20 16.57
C VAL A 62 14.52 23.16 16.41
N ARG A 63 14.98 23.39 15.17
CA ARG A 63 16.26 24.10 14.93
C ARG A 63 16.10 25.43 14.23
N GLU A 64 14.98 25.68 13.52
CA GLU A 64 14.84 26.88 12.69
C GLU A 64 14.21 28.05 13.51
N PRO A 65 15.00 29.08 13.92
CA PRO A 65 14.49 30.19 14.72
C PRO A 65 13.43 31.02 13.99
N ALA A 66 13.54 31.13 12.65
CA ALA A 66 12.63 31.94 11.84
C ALA A 66 11.18 31.46 11.95
N LEU A 67 10.97 30.14 12.09
CA LEU A 67 9.64 29.57 12.32
C LEU A 67 9.04 30.06 13.66
N HIS A 68 9.86 30.13 14.72
CA HIS A 68 9.41 30.56 16.03
C HIS A 68 9.17 32.08 16.08
N GLN A 69 10.04 32.84 15.42
CA GLN A 69 9.92 34.31 15.32
C GLN A 69 8.66 34.72 14.56
N ALA A 70 8.26 33.97 13.52
CA ALA A 70 7.02 34.22 12.78
C ALA A 70 5.76 34.11 13.67
N PHE A 71 5.85 33.40 14.79
CA PHE A 71 4.77 33.28 15.79
C PHE A 71 5.01 34.11 17.06
N GLY A 72 5.97 35.05 17.04
CA GLY A 72 6.22 36.00 18.10
C GLY A 72 7.14 35.51 19.23
N PHE A 73 7.84 34.40 19.07
CA PHE A 73 8.84 33.92 20.01
C PHE A 73 10.21 34.53 19.68
N ALA A 74 10.94 35.05 20.66
CA ALA A 74 12.28 35.61 20.46
C ALA A 74 13.32 34.53 20.13
N GLU A 75 13.15 33.32 20.68
CA GLU A 75 14.04 32.16 20.53
C GLU A 75 13.23 30.90 20.29
N VAL A 76 13.93 29.79 20.01
CA VAL A 76 13.31 28.46 19.84
C VAL A 76 12.59 28.05 21.12
N ASN A 77 11.29 27.86 21.03
CA ASN A 77 10.45 27.37 22.12
C ASN A 77 10.04 25.90 21.81
N TYR A 78 10.57 24.96 22.59
CA TYR A 78 10.33 23.52 22.36
C TYR A 78 8.87 23.09 22.61
N GLY A 79 8.17 23.79 23.53
CA GLY A 79 6.73 23.54 23.71
C GLY A 79 5.93 23.94 22.49
N PHE A 80 6.25 25.10 21.88
CA PHE A 80 5.64 25.51 20.61
C PHE A 80 6.07 24.60 19.45
N ALA A 81 7.35 24.19 19.39
CA ALA A 81 7.84 23.25 18.40
C ALA A 81 7.02 21.97 18.35
N SER A 82 6.60 21.43 19.50
CA SER A 82 5.76 20.22 19.57
C SER A 82 4.36 20.44 19.00
N VAL A 83 3.76 21.60 19.24
CA VAL A 83 2.45 21.97 18.67
C VAL A 83 2.55 22.14 17.16
N LEU A 84 3.58 22.87 16.70
CA LEU A 84 3.84 23.10 15.28
C LEU A 84 4.08 21.78 14.54
N LEU A 85 4.90 20.89 15.13
CA LEU A 85 5.15 19.56 14.59
C LEU A 85 3.85 18.75 14.47
N GLY A 86 3.01 18.75 15.49
CA GLY A 86 1.70 18.08 15.44
C GLY A 86 0.82 18.59 14.32
N GLY A 87 0.75 19.91 14.14
CA GLY A 87 0.00 20.53 13.03
C GLY A 87 0.54 20.14 11.65
N LEU A 88 1.87 20.24 11.46
CA LEU A 88 2.52 19.87 10.19
C LEU A 88 2.38 18.38 9.88
N MET A 89 2.58 17.51 10.88
CA MET A 89 2.39 16.07 10.71
C MET A 89 0.94 15.72 10.36
N GLY A 90 -0.03 16.42 10.96
CA GLY A 90 -1.46 16.27 10.64
C GLY A 90 -1.80 16.58 9.16
N LEU A 91 -0.99 17.39 8.49
CA LEU A 91 -1.12 17.69 7.05
C LEU A 91 -0.26 16.75 6.17
N ILE A 92 0.99 16.52 6.56
CA ILE A 92 1.97 15.76 5.76
C ILE A 92 1.59 14.27 5.71
N GLN A 93 1.27 13.66 6.85
CA GLN A 93 1.02 12.21 6.90
C GLN A 93 -0.17 11.74 6.04
N PRO A 94 -1.34 12.38 6.03
CA PRO A 94 -2.41 11.99 5.13
C PRO A 94 -2.02 12.09 3.66
N LEU A 95 -1.29 13.14 3.26
CA LEU A 95 -0.85 13.34 1.88
C LEU A 95 0.15 12.26 1.44
N THR A 96 1.18 12.01 2.26
CA THR A 96 2.15 10.95 1.96
C THR A 96 1.50 9.57 2.01
N GLY A 97 0.59 9.32 2.94
CA GLY A 97 -0.20 8.09 3.05
C GLY A 97 -1.03 7.83 1.79
N MET A 98 -1.72 8.83 1.26
CA MET A 98 -2.48 8.71 0.00
C MET A 98 -1.57 8.36 -1.19
N LEU A 99 -0.38 8.98 -1.30
CA LEU A 99 0.58 8.69 -2.36
C LEU A 99 1.11 7.26 -2.26
N MET A 100 1.45 6.81 -1.04
CA MET A 100 1.93 5.45 -0.80
C MET A 100 0.84 4.41 -1.08
N SER A 101 -0.40 4.68 -0.67
CA SER A 101 -1.56 3.83 -0.95
C SER A 101 -1.88 3.78 -2.45
N ALA A 102 -1.77 4.90 -3.17
CA ALA A 102 -1.94 4.93 -4.63
C ALA A 102 -0.88 4.06 -5.33
N TYR A 103 0.38 4.14 -4.90
CA TYR A 103 1.44 3.26 -5.41
C TYR A 103 1.12 1.78 -5.12
N SER A 104 0.72 1.47 -3.89
CA SER A 104 0.35 0.10 -3.48
C SER A 104 -0.79 -0.46 -4.34
N ARG A 105 -1.86 0.30 -4.52
CA ARG A 105 -2.98 -0.10 -5.41
C ARG A 105 -2.53 -0.36 -6.85
N HIS A 106 -1.61 0.47 -7.37
CA HIS A 106 -1.08 0.25 -8.71
C HIS A 106 -0.21 -1.02 -8.79
N ALA A 107 0.55 -1.35 -7.74
CA ALA A 107 1.32 -2.57 -7.64
C ALA A 107 0.42 -3.82 -7.66
N GLU A 108 -0.73 -3.79 -6.97
CA GLU A 108 -1.74 -4.87 -7.00
C GLU A 108 -2.23 -5.16 -8.42
N TYR A 109 -2.61 -4.12 -9.18
CA TYR A 109 -3.06 -4.32 -10.57
C TYR A 109 -1.97 -4.93 -11.47
N ARG A 110 -0.69 -4.58 -11.25
CA ARG A 110 0.42 -5.19 -12.00
C ARG A 110 0.62 -6.65 -11.61
N ALA A 111 0.47 -6.98 -10.34
CA ALA A 111 0.57 -8.34 -9.85
C ALA A 111 -0.60 -9.20 -10.37
N ASP A 112 -1.81 -8.66 -10.40
CA ASP A 112 -2.98 -9.30 -11.02
C ASP A 112 -2.76 -9.55 -12.51
N ALA A 113 -2.23 -8.56 -13.23
CA ALA A 113 -1.92 -8.71 -14.65
C ALA A 113 -0.86 -9.79 -14.91
N GLN A 114 0.10 -10.00 -14.00
CA GLN A 114 1.05 -11.09 -14.09
C GLN A 114 0.36 -12.45 -13.93
N ALA A 115 -0.56 -12.60 -12.98
CA ALA A 115 -1.32 -13.84 -12.82
C ALA A 115 -2.17 -14.16 -14.06
N VAL A 116 -2.78 -13.14 -14.70
CA VAL A 116 -3.48 -13.31 -15.99
C VAL A 116 -2.52 -13.77 -17.08
N LYS A 117 -1.33 -13.18 -17.18
CA LYS A 117 -0.30 -13.53 -18.17
C LYS A 117 0.17 -14.98 -18.02
N GLU A 118 0.24 -15.49 -16.81
CA GLU A 118 0.57 -16.90 -16.51
C GLU A 118 -0.62 -17.86 -16.73
N GLY A 119 -1.79 -17.36 -17.16
CA GLY A 119 -2.97 -18.16 -17.46
C GLY A 119 -3.92 -18.43 -16.27
N TYR A 120 -3.69 -17.79 -15.13
CA TYR A 120 -4.47 -18.02 -13.90
C TYR A 120 -5.54 -16.96 -13.63
N GLY A 121 -5.98 -16.19 -14.64
CA GLY A 121 -6.95 -15.11 -14.45
C GLY A 121 -8.27 -15.55 -13.82
N GLU A 122 -8.88 -16.64 -14.31
CA GLU A 122 -10.13 -17.19 -13.76
C GLU A 122 -9.94 -17.67 -12.31
N ALA A 123 -8.87 -18.40 -12.06
CA ALA A 123 -8.55 -18.90 -10.74
C ALA A 123 -8.26 -17.76 -9.76
N LEU A 124 -7.62 -16.66 -10.22
CA LEU A 124 -7.43 -15.46 -9.42
C LEU A 124 -8.76 -14.83 -9.00
N ILE A 125 -9.73 -14.73 -9.92
CA ILE A 125 -11.07 -14.24 -9.60
C ILE A 125 -11.74 -15.13 -8.53
N GLY A 126 -11.62 -16.43 -8.64
CA GLY A 126 -12.12 -17.40 -7.65
C GLY A 126 -11.50 -17.13 -6.27
N GLY A 127 -10.18 -17.07 -6.21
CA GLY A 127 -9.43 -16.80 -4.98
C GLY A 127 -9.77 -15.44 -4.35
N LEU A 128 -9.91 -14.39 -5.16
CA LEU A 128 -10.32 -13.07 -4.69
C LEU A 128 -11.74 -13.08 -4.08
N LYS A 129 -12.68 -13.81 -4.69
CA LYS A 129 -14.05 -13.97 -4.15
C LYS A 129 -14.03 -14.75 -2.84
N GLN A 130 -13.22 -15.79 -2.72
CA GLN A 130 -13.07 -16.55 -1.49
C GLN A 130 -12.49 -15.69 -0.36
N LEU A 131 -11.42 -14.93 -0.65
CA LEU A 131 -10.84 -13.98 0.31
C LEU A 131 -11.84 -12.91 0.77
N ALA A 132 -12.65 -12.37 -0.15
CA ALA A 132 -13.68 -11.40 0.18
C ALA A 132 -14.71 -11.96 1.15
N LYS A 133 -15.12 -13.20 0.93
CA LYS A 133 -16.11 -13.91 1.77
C LYS A 133 -15.57 -14.15 3.18
N GLU A 134 -14.32 -14.60 3.29
CA GLU A 134 -13.70 -14.89 4.59
C GLU A 134 -13.42 -13.63 5.42
N ASN A 135 -13.04 -12.53 4.76
CA ASN A 135 -12.69 -11.28 5.43
C ASN A 135 -13.86 -10.28 5.56
N PHE A 136 -15.08 -10.66 5.19
CA PHE A 136 -16.25 -9.74 5.20
C PHE A 136 -15.95 -8.40 4.51
N SER A 137 -15.20 -8.44 3.41
CA SER A 137 -14.71 -7.25 2.74
C SER A 137 -15.85 -6.40 2.18
N ASN A 138 -15.75 -5.08 2.34
CA ASN A 138 -16.67 -4.15 1.68
C ASN A 138 -16.42 -4.17 0.16
N LEU A 139 -17.40 -4.68 -0.58
CA LEU A 139 -17.31 -4.84 -2.04
C LEU A 139 -17.58 -3.55 -2.81
N ALA A 140 -18.20 -2.54 -2.18
CA ALA A 140 -18.59 -1.28 -2.80
C ALA A 140 -18.23 -0.05 -1.94
N PRO A 141 -16.94 0.12 -1.56
CA PRO A 141 -16.52 1.30 -0.83
C PRO A 141 -16.68 2.57 -1.68
N SER A 142 -16.89 3.72 -1.03
CA SER A 142 -16.89 4.99 -1.76
C SER A 142 -15.51 5.30 -2.35
N LYS A 143 -15.47 5.95 -3.52
CA LYS A 143 -14.20 6.32 -4.17
C LYS A 143 -13.32 7.20 -3.27
N ALA A 144 -13.92 8.10 -2.51
CA ALA A 144 -13.18 8.94 -1.57
C ALA A 144 -12.47 8.10 -0.49
N LEU A 145 -13.17 7.12 0.10
CA LEU A 145 -12.60 6.22 1.10
C LEU A 145 -11.44 5.39 0.52
N VAL A 146 -11.60 4.89 -0.72
CA VAL A 146 -10.53 4.14 -1.40
C VAL A 146 -9.28 5.00 -1.60
N VAL A 147 -9.44 6.26 -2.02
CA VAL A 147 -8.31 7.16 -2.22
C VAL A 147 -7.60 7.48 -0.92
N LEU A 148 -8.37 7.72 0.16
CA LEU A 148 -7.84 8.19 1.44
C LEU A 148 -7.20 7.06 2.28
N GLU A 149 -7.80 5.86 2.28
CA GLU A 149 -7.47 4.85 3.31
C GLU A 149 -7.04 3.49 2.76
N TYR A 150 -7.44 3.14 1.52
CA TYR A 150 -7.22 1.80 1.02
C TYR A 150 -5.82 1.64 0.40
N SER A 151 -5.00 0.77 0.98
CA SER A 151 -3.72 0.34 0.39
C SER A 151 -3.88 -0.70 -0.73
N HIS A 152 -5.02 -1.40 -0.78
CA HIS A 152 -5.38 -2.34 -1.83
C HIS A 152 -6.62 -1.84 -2.58
N PRO A 153 -6.74 -2.10 -3.89
CA PRO A 153 -7.95 -1.77 -4.63
C PRO A 153 -9.14 -2.60 -4.12
N PRO A 154 -10.38 -2.08 -4.23
CA PRO A 154 -11.57 -2.88 -3.97
C PRO A 154 -11.58 -4.15 -4.81
N LEU A 155 -12.03 -5.26 -4.23
CA LEU A 155 -12.06 -6.55 -4.92
C LEU A 155 -12.89 -6.53 -6.20
N SER A 156 -14.00 -5.78 -6.19
CA SER A 156 -14.82 -5.57 -7.39
C SER A 156 -14.05 -4.91 -8.54
N GLU A 157 -13.20 -3.93 -8.24
CA GLU A 157 -12.36 -3.27 -9.24
C GLU A 157 -11.25 -4.19 -9.75
N ARG A 158 -10.60 -4.96 -8.85
CA ARG A 158 -9.59 -5.96 -9.24
C ARG A 158 -10.19 -7.00 -10.17
N ILE A 159 -11.35 -7.57 -9.85
CA ILE A 159 -12.05 -8.54 -10.69
C ILE A 159 -12.34 -7.95 -12.07
N ALA A 160 -12.91 -6.75 -12.15
CA ALA A 160 -13.21 -6.10 -13.43
C ALA A 160 -11.95 -5.85 -14.29
N VAL A 161 -10.82 -5.50 -13.67
CA VAL A 161 -9.54 -5.32 -14.38
C VAL A 161 -9.00 -6.66 -14.88
N VAL A 162 -9.10 -7.73 -14.08
CA VAL A 162 -8.68 -9.08 -14.47
C VAL A 162 -9.54 -9.61 -15.63
N GLU A 163 -10.88 -9.47 -15.56
CA GLU A 163 -11.80 -9.84 -16.66
C GLU A 163 -11.45 -9.11 -17.96
N LYS A 164 -11.25 -7.80 -17.88
CA LYS A 164 -10.84 -7.00 -19.04
C LYS A 164 -9.49 -7.45 -19.61
N ALA A 165 -8.53 -7.81 -18.77
CA ALA A 165 -7.22 -8.29 -19.21
C ALA A 165 -7.29 -9.67 -19.90
N MET A 166 -8.30 -10.48 -19.58
CA MET A 166 -8.60 -11.75 -20.26
C MET A 166 -9.42 -11.60 -21.56
N GLY A 167 -9.83 -10.37 -21.91
CA GLY A 167 -10.65 -10.09 -23.10
C GLY A 167 -12.13 -10.36 -22.93
N LYS A 168 -12.65 -10.30 -21.72
CA LYS A 168 -14.06 -10.47 -21.33
C LYS A 168 -14.77 -9.14 -21.12
#